data_d8471dce89f7252b42632bab5cf69268
#
_entry.id   d8471dce89f7252b42632bab5cf69268
#
_cell.length_a   1.000
_cell.length_b   1.000
_cell.length_c   1.000
_cell.angle_alpha   90.00
_cell.angle_beta   90.00
_cell.angle_gamma   90.00
#
_symmetry.space_group_name_H-M   'P 1'
#
loop_
_entity.id
_entity.type
_entity.pdbx_description
1 polymer ?
#
loop_
_entity_poly.entity_id
_entity_poly.type
_entity_poly.pdbx_seq_one_letter_code
_entity_poly.pdbx_strand_id
1 'polypeptide(L)'
;MFCKYSLRSFANETYFFCSLLLISLAACSPSASDELPAFEKQSLTAINAFAGQLKQALQTAMQEGGPAAAVAVCQTKAPQIAADLSAETGCDISRTSLNVRNPANQPQDWQQAVLHDFEQQKQAGTPVSELQFVAVSDDGDSLRMMKAIGTEPVCLTCHGEKIDPGLQADINRLYPADQATGFQQGDIRGAFSVIRYRHD
;
A
#
# COMPACT_ATOMS: atom_id res chain seq x y z
N MET A 1 -66.21 76.35 -8.30
CA MET A 1 -67.46 75.84 -7.75
C MET A 1 -67.30 74.32 -7.63
N PHE A 2 -67.30 73.84 -6.41
CA PHE A 2 -67.56 72.45 -5.90
C PHE A 2 -67.04 71.22 -6.78
N CYS A 3 -66.52 70.12 -6.25
CA CYS A 3 -66.75 69.43 -4.97
C CYS A 3 -65.63 68.36 -4.78
N LYS A 4 -65.28 68.19 -3.50
CA LYS A 4 -64.47 67.09 -2.95
C LYS A 4 -65.17 65.74 -3.16
N TYR A 5 -64.42 64.69 -3.45
CA TYR A 5 -64.64 63.38 -2.79
C TYR A 5 -63.34 62.63 -2.57
N SER A 6 -63.12 62.30 -1.33
CA SER A 6 -62.04 61.47 -0.78
C SER A 6 -62.45 60.01 -0.92
N LEU A 7 -61.57 59.15 -1.44
CA LEU A 7 -61.67 57.73 -1.24
C LEU A 7 -60.32 57.17 -0.76
N ARG A 8 -60.31 56.70 0.45
CA ARG A 8 -59.29 55.96 1.11
C ARG A 8 -59.21 54.60 0.45
N SER A 9 -58.05 54.20 -0.05
CA SER A 9 -57.73 52.80 -0.42
C SER A 9 -56.82 52.24 0.65
N PHE A 10 -57.30 51.21 1.31
CA PHE A 10 -56.53 50.38 2.24
C PHE A 10 -55.62 49.47 1.43
N ALA A 11 -54.33 49.72 1.45
CA ALA A 11 -53.35 48.77 0.96
C ALA A 11 -53.10 47.73 2.06
N ASN A 12 -53.51 46.50 1.81
CA ASN A 12 -53.25 45.33 2.64
C ASN A 12 -51.94 44.72 2.19
N GLU A 13 -50.85 45.08 2.87
CA GLU A 13 -49.53 44.46 2.62
C GLU A 13 -49.45 43.11 3.33
N THR A 14 -49.69 42.07 2.56
CA THR A 14 -49.44 40.70 3.00
C THR A 14 -47.95 40.41 2.84
N TYR A 15 -47.19 40.51 3.90
CA TYR A 15 -45.78 40.04 3.95
C TYR A 15 -45.77 38.52 3.92
N PHE A 16 -45.44 37.96 2.77
CA PHE A 16 -45.16 36.54 2.59
C PHE A 16 -43.73 36.28 3.14
N PHE A 17 -43.62 35.87 4.39
CA PHE A 17 -42.38 35.40 4.99
C PHE A 17 -42.04 34.03 4.32
N CYS A 18 -41.23 34.07 3.26
CA CYS A 18 -40.62 32.90 2.69
C CYS A 18 -39.46 32.46 3.60
N SER A 19 -39.76 31.64 4.63
CA SER A 19 -38.73 30.99 5.45
C SER A 19 -37.97 29.99 4.58
N LEU A 20 -36.81 30.40 4.06
CA LEU A 20 -35.84 29.47 3.47
C LEU A 20 -35.29 28.60 4.60
N LEU A 21 -35.83 27.40 4.72
CA LEU A 21 -35.27 26.31 5.53
C LEU A 21 -33.98 25.84 4.88
N LEU A 22 -32.81 26.36 5.31
CA LEU A 22 -31.50 25.86 4.95
C LEU A 22 -31.35 24.49 5.63
N ILE A 23 -31.67 23.43 4.89
CA ILE A 23 -31.33 22.06 5.27
C ILE A 23 -29.83 21.92 5.08
N SER A 24 -29.06 22.08 6.15
CA SER A 24 -27.66 21.74 6.22
C SER A 24 -27.55 20.22 6.10
N LEU A 25 -27.24 19.73 4.91
CA LEU A 25 -26.79 18.36 4.69
C LEU A 25 -25.41 18.23 5.37
N ALA A 26 -25.41 17.82 6.63
CA ALA A 26 -24.19 17.35 7.26
C ALA A 26 -23.74 16.09 6.49
N ALA A 27 -22.81 16.23 5.58
CA ALA A 27 -22.13 15.11 4.96
C ALA A 27 -21.37 14.40 6.09
N CYS A 28 -21.89 13.28 6.59
CA CYS A 28 -21.13 12.36 7.44
C CYS A 28 -19.99 11.79 6.59
N SER A 29 -18.78 12.30 6.79
CA SER A 29 -17.57 11.63 6.25
C SER A 29 -17.49 10.25 6.90
N PRO A 30 -17.22 9.18 6.12
CA PRO A 30 -17.07 7.84 6.67
C PRO A 30 -15.93 7.83 7.70
N SER A 31 -16.08 7.04 8.75
CA SER A 31 -15.00 6.84 9.72
C SER A 31 -13.86 6.06 9.06
N ALA A 32 -12.63 6.23 9.57
CA ALA A 32 -11.48 5.50 9.04
C ALA A 32 -11.68 3.97 9.07
N SER A 33 -12.40 3.46 10.08
CA SER A 33 -12.74 2.04 10.20
C SER A 33 -13.71 1.56 9.11
N ASP A 34 -14.62 2.41 8.64
CA ASP A 34 -15.58 2.06 7.58
C ASP A 34 -14.88 1.94 6.21
N GLU A 35 -13.71 2.57 6.06
CA GLU A 35 -12.91 2.52 4.84
C GLU A 35 -12.03 1.26 4.73
N LEU A 36 -11.72 0.59 5.85
CA LEU A 36 -10.78 -0.54 5.89
C LEU A 36 -11.11 -1.67 4.91
N PRO A 37 -12.38 -2.15 4.78
CA PRO A 37 -12.67 -3.26 3.86
C PRO A 37 -12.43 -2.92 2.39
N ALA A 38 -12.75 -1.69 1.99
CA ALA A 38 -12.50 -1.22 0.62
C ALA A 38 -11.01 -1.02 0.36
N PHE A 39 -10.28 -0.47 1.33
CA PHE A 39 -8.83 -0.30 1.28
C PHE A 39 -8.10 -1.64 1.21
N GLU A 40 -8.48 -2.62 2.02
CA GLU A 40 -7.90 -3.98 2.01
C GLU A 40 -8.05 -4.61 0.62
N LYS A 41 -9.26 -4.58 0.05
CA LYS A 41 -9.53 -5.12 -1.28
C LYS A 41 -8.68 -4.43 -2.36
N GLN A 42 -8.59 -3.11 -2.34
CA GLN A 42 -7.75 -2.34 -3.28
C GLN A 42 -6.29 -2.70 -3.13
N SER A 43 -5.80 -2.77 -1.89
CA SER A 43 -4.41 -3.11 -1.56
C SER A 43 -4.03 -4.52 -2.01
N LEU A 44 -4.88 -5.51 -1.79
CA LEU A 44 -4.66 -6.89 -2.27
C LEU A 44 -4.58 -6.94 -3.80
N THR A 45 -5.42 -6.18 -4.50
CA THR A 45 -5.37 -6.08 -5.96
C THR A 45 -4.02 -5.51 -6.43
N ALA A 46 -3.56 -4.43 -5.82
CA ALA A 46 -2.28 -3.80 -6.14
C ALA A 46 -1.07 -4.70 -5.80
N ILE A 47 -1.11 -5.39 -4.66
CA ILE A 47 -0.07 -6.35 -4.24
C ILE A 47 0.02 -7.50 -5.25
N ASN A 48 -1.11 -8.06 -5.68
CA ASN A 48 -1.14 -9.13 -6.67
C ASN A 48 -0.61 -8.67 -8.03
N ALA A 49 -0.94 -7.45 -8.46
CA ALA A 49 -0.41 -6.83 -9.66
C ALA A 49 1.12 -6.66 -9.57
N PHE A 50 1.61 -6.13 -8.44
CA PHE A 50 3.06 -5.99 -8.20
C PHE A 50 3.77 -7.35 -8.27
N ALA A 51 3.28 -8.32 -7.52
CA ALA A 51 3.88 -9.68 -7.48
C ALA A 51 3.90 -10.31 -8.87
N GLY A 52 2.82 -10.20 -9.64
CA GLY A 52 2.70 -10.73 -11.00
C GLY A 52 3.66 -10.07 -11.97
N GLN A 53 3.70 -8.74 -12.02
CA GLN A 53 4.60 -7.98 -12.91
C GLN A 53 6.07 -8.25 -12.58
N LEU A 54 6.43 -8.24 -11.30
CA LEU A 54 7.82 -8.54 -10.88
C LEU A 54 8.21 -9.96 -11.21
N LYS A 55 7.34 -10.95 -10.95
CA LYS A 55 7.59 -12.35 -11.30
C LYS A 55 7.80 -12.53 -12.79
N GLN A 56 6.99 -11.91 -13.62
CA GLN A 56 7.13 -11.94 -15.07
C GLN A 56 8.47 -11.33 -15.51
N ALA A 57 8.82 -10.15 -15.00
CA ALA A 57 10.09 -9.50 -15.34
C ALA A 57 11.31 -10.33 -14.92
N LEU A 58 11.26 -10.97 -13.75
CA LEU A 58 12.30 -11.87 -13.27
C LEU A 58 12.42 -13.12 -14.15
N GLN A 59 11.30 -13.75 -14.52
CA GLN A 59 11.29 -14.93 -15.39
C GLN A 59 11.88 -14.62 -16.77
N THR A 60 11.51 -13.50 -17.37
CA THR A 60 12.08 -13.04 -18.65
C THR A 60 13.59 -12.85 -18.53
N ALA A 61 14.05 -12.11 -17.52
CA ALA A 61 15.48 -11.86 -17.32
C ALA A 61 16.28 -13.15 -17.06
N MET A 62 15.69 -14.09 -16.30
CA MET A 62 16.30 -15.41 -16.08
C MET A 62 16.48 -16.21 -17.39
N GLN A 63 15.50 -16.12 -18.31
CA GLN A 63 15.55 -16.81 -19.60
C GLN A 63 16.54 -16.17 -20.56
N GLU A 64 16.64 -14.84 -20.57
CA GLU A 64 17.47 -14.09 -21.51
C GLU A 64 18.93 -13.96 -21.08
N GLY A 65 19.19 -13.80 -19.78
CA GLY A 65 20.54 -13.50 -19.27
C GLY A 65 20.89 -14.19 -17.95
N GLY A 66 20.08 -15.16 -17.53
CA GLY A 66 20.31 -15.92 -16.30
C GLY A 66 20.16 -15.15 -15.01
N PRO A 67 20.64 -15.70 -13.89
CA PRO A 67 20.43 -15.10 -12.55
C PRO A 67 21.02 -13.70 -12.39
N ALA A 68 22.13 -13.39 -13.02
CA ALA A 68 22.77 -12.07 -12.96
C ALA A 68 21.85 -10.97 -13.57
N ALA A 69 21.20 -11.25 -14.71
CA ALA A 69 20.24 -10.35 -15.32
C ALA A 69 19.01 -10.16 -14.42
N ALA A 70 18.53 -11.22 -13.75
CA ALA A 70 17.42 -11.15 -12.83
C ALA A 70 17.72 -10.26 -11.60
N VAL A 71 18.96 -10.25 -11.08
CA VAL A 71 19.35 -9.34 -9.99
C VAL A 71 19.24 -7.87 -10.42
N ALA A 72 19.64 -7.55 -11.67
CA ALA A 72 19.49 -6.18 -12.19
C ALA A 72 18.03 -5.75 -12.34
N VAL A 73 17.12 -6.68 -12.67
CA VAL A 73 15.66 -6.42 -12.67
C VAL A 73 15.15 -6.02 -11.30
N CYS A 74 15.59 -6.67 -10.23
CA CYS A 74 15.22 -6.30 -8.86
C CYS A 74 15.63 -4.87 -8.52
N GLN A 75 16.76 -4.38 -9.06
CA GLN A 75 17.25 -3.04 -8.83
C GLN A 75 16.44 -1.97 -9.57
N THR A 76 16.05 -2.25 -10.81
CA THR A 76 15.47 -1.24 -11.71
C THR A 76 13.95 -1.37 -11.85
N LYS A 77 13.45 -2.58 -12.11
CA LYS A 77 12.02 -2.81 -12.40
C LYS A 77 11.14 -2.80 -11.16
N ALA A 78 11.63 -3.35 -10.04
CA ALA A 78 10.81 -3.40 -8.84
C ALA A 78 10.44 -2.01 -8.29
N PRO A 79 11.34 -1.01 -8.21
CA PRO A 79 10.97 0.36 -7.86
C PRO A 79 10.02 1.00 -8.88
N GLN A 80 10.20 0.72 -10.19
CA GLN A 80 9.32 1.24 -11.23
C GLN A 80 7.89 0.70 -11.08
N ILE A 81 7.73 -0.60 -10.90
CA ILE A 81 6.42 -1.23 -10.68
C ILE A 81 5.74 -0.62 -9.43
N ALA A 82 6.50 -0.41 -8.35
CA ALA A 82 5.99 0.24 -7.15
C ALA A 82 5.47 1.65 -7.44
N ALA A 83 6.26 2.47 -8.15
CA ALA A 83 5.90 3.84 -8.49
C ALA A 83 4.66 3.92 -9.41
N ASP A 84 4.59 3.05 -10.43
CA ASP A 84 3.46 3.01 -11.36
C ASP A 84 2.15 2.64 -10.63
N LEU A 85 2.19 1.59 -9.79
CA LEU A 85 1.02 1.18 -9.00
C LEU A 85 0.65 2.22 -7.93
N SER A 86 1.63 2.91 -7.36
CA SER A 86 1.36 4.01 -6.41
C SER A 86 0.64 5.17 -7.10
N ALA A 87 1.07 5.55 -8.30
CA ALA A 87 0.41 6.59 -9.09
C ALA A 87 -1.01 6.19 -9.52
N GLU A 88 -1.22 4.90 -9.88
CA GLU A 88 -2.53 4.38 -10.29
C GLU A 88 -3.53 4.33 -9.14
N THR A 89 -3.07 3.94 -7.94
CA THR A 89 -3.96 3.65 -6.80
C THR A 89 -4.13 4.82 -5.84
N GLY A 90 -3.24 5.83 -5.90
CA GLY A 90 -3.16 6.90 -4.90
C GLY A 90 -2.65 6.42 -3.54
N CYS A 91 -2.04 5.23 -3.47
CA CYS A 91 -1.44 4.67 -2.27
C CYS A 91 0.09 4.63 -2.40
N ASP A 92 0.81 4.73 -1.29
CA ASP A 92 2.25 4.43 -1.28
C ASP A 92 2.43 2.91 -1.22
N ILE A 93 2.98 2.34 -2.30
CA ILE A 93 3.19 0.89 -2.45
C ILE A 93 4.67 0.58 -2.45
N SER A 94 5.09 -0.31 -1.56
CA SER A 94 6.49 -0.66 -1.38
C SER A 94 6.66 -2.12 -0.96
N ARG A 95 7.91 -2.53 -0.78
CA ARG A 95 8.28 -3.79 -0.14
C ARG A 95 9.29 -3.51 0.95
N THR A 96 9.19 -4.24 2.04
CA THR A 96 10.11 -4.13 3.17
C THR A 96 10.49 -5.51 3.71
N SER A 97 11.52 -5.58 4.54
CA SER A 97 12.01 -6.83 5.14
C SER A 97 12.87 -6.51 6.37
N LEU A 98 12.97 -7.45 7.29
CA LEU A 98 13.96 -7.38 8.37
C LEU A 98 15.39 -7.53 7.83
N ASN A 99 15.56 -8.33 6.76
CA ASN A 99 16.84 -8.52 6.08
C ASN A 99 16.74 -7.95 4.66
N VAL A 100 17.10 -6.68 4.50
CA VAL A 100 16.95 -5.97 3.22
C VAL A 100 18.12 -6.23 2.27
N ARG A 101 17.82 -6.33 0.98
CA ARG A 101 18.83 -6.28 -0.10
C ARG A 101 19.09 -4.83 -0.50
N ASN A 102 18.03 -4.07 -0.75
CA ASN A 102 18.11 -2.65 -1.06
C ASN A 102 17.86 -1.84 0.21
N PRO A 103 18.81 -1.02 0.69
CA PRO A 103 18.63 -0.18 1.87
C PRO A 103 17.40 0.75 1.80
N ALA A 104 16.95 1.12 0.59
CA ALA A 104 15.72 1.91 0.41
C ALA A 104 14.44 1.18 0.88
N ASN A 105 14.51 -0.13 1.08
CA ASN A 105 13.39 -0.95 1.57
C ASN A 105 13.46 -1.19 3.09
N GLN A 106 14.26 -0.42 3.82
CA GLN A 106 14.34 -0.52 5.28
C GLN A 106 12.96 -0.28 5.90
N PRO A 107 12.51 -1.12 6.85
CA PRO A 107 11.21 -0.96 7.47
C PRO A 107 11.17 0.28 8.37
N GLN A 108 10.03 0.97 8.37
CA GLN A 108 9.66 1.92 9.41
C GLN A 108 9.35 1.15 10.72
N ASP A 109 9.33 1.83 11.86
CA ASP A 109 9.13 1.20 13.17
C ASP A 109 7.85 0.33 13.22
N TRP A 110 6.73 0.86 12.72
CA TRP A 110 5.47 0.10 12.67
C TRP A 110 5.53 -1.12 11.73
N GLN A 111 6.24 -1.01 10.59
CA GLN A 111 6.45 -2.13 9.66
C GLN A 111 7.34 -3.20 10.28
N GLN A 112 8.36 -2.79 11.03
CA GLN A 112 9.24 -3.69 11.77
C GLN A 112 8.46 -4.48 12.82
N ALA A 113 7.57 -3.80 13.57
CA ALA A 113 6.70 -4.45 14.55
C ALA A 113 5.79 -5.51 13.88
N VAL A 114 5.18 -5.18 12.74
CA VAL A 114 4.34 -6.12 11.97
C VAL A 114 5.16 -7.30 11.43
N LEU A 115 6.37 -7.06 10.94
CA LEU A 115 7.24 -8.14 10.46
C LEU A 115 7.62 -9.11 11.59
N HIS A 116 7.91 -8.60 12.79
CA HIS A 116 8.15 -9.45 13.97
C HIS A 116 6.90 -10.24 14.38
N ASP A 117 5.72 -9.62 14.32
CA ASP A 117 4.46 -10.32 14.58
C ASP A 117 4.20 -11.45 13.56
N PHE A 118 4.49 -11.20 12.27
CA PHE A 118 4.42 -12.24 11.24
C PHE A 118 5.35 -13.42 11.55
N GLU A 119 6.58 -13.16 12.01
CA GLU A 119 7.49 -14.25 12.41
C GLU A 119 6.93 -15.05 13.60
N GLN A 120 6.33 -14.39 14.59
CA GLN A 120 5.69 -15.07 15.72
C GLN A 120 4.49 -15.93 15.28
N GLN A 121 3.62 -15.40 14.43
CA GLN A 121 2.48 -16.14 13.89
C GLN A 121 2.91 -17.35 13.06
N LYS A 122 3.96 -17.21 12.23
CA LYS A 122 4.57 -18.31 11.48
C LYS A 122 5.08 -19.40 12.44
N GLN A 123 5.80 -19.01 13.50
CA GLN A 123 6.28 -19.95 14.53
C GLN A 123 5.14 -20.66 15.26
N ALA A 124 3.99 -20.01 15.42
CA ALA A 124 2.75 -20.60 15.95
C ALA A 124 2.02 -21.51 14.95
N GLY A 125 2.50 -21.62 13.71
CA GLY A 125 1.98 -22.52 12.68
C GLY A 125 1.07 -21.86 11.64
N THR A 126 0.94 -20.53 11.64
CA THR A 126 0.15 -19.84 10.62
C THR A 126 0.90 -19.89 9.28
N PRO A 127 0.27 -20.33 8.18
CA PRO A 127 0.87 -20.32 6.87
C PRO A 127 1.27 -18.89 6.43
N VAL A 128 2.46 -18.73 5.85
CA VAL A 128 2.95 -17.40 5.41
C VAL A 128 1.98 -16.73 4.42
N SER A 129 1.31 -17.52 3.59
CA SER A 129 0.30 -17.03 2.65
C SER A 129 -0.92 -16.37 3.30
N GLU A 130 -1.18 -16.65 4.58
CA GLU A 130 -2.30 -16.09 5.33
C GLU A 130 -1.90 -14.85 6.13
N LEU A 131 -0.59 -14.63 6.35
CA LEU A 131 -0.09 -13.52 7.15
C LEU A 131 -0.36 -12.18 6.46
N GLN A 132 -1.23 -11.39 7.07
CA GLN A 132 -1.53 -10.02 6.65
C GLN A 132 -1.88 -9.14 7.85
N PHE A 133 -1.69 -7.86 7.68
CA PHE A 133 -2.01 -6.81 8.65
C PHE A 133 -2.78 -5.70 7.95
N VAL A 134 -3.88 -5.26 8.53
CA VAL A 134 -4.67 -4.10 8.07
C VAL A 134 -5.10 -3.30 9.28
N ALA A 135 -4.82 -2.02 9.29
CA ALA A 135 -5.20 -1.13 10.38
C ALA A 135 -5.30 0.33 9.94
N VAL A 136 -5.96 1.13 10.76
CA VAL A 136 -5.79 2.58 10.80
C VAL A 136 -4.54 2.87 11.64
N SER A 137 -3.73 3.85 11.25
CA SER A 137 -2.61 4.32 12.08
C SER A 137 -3.10 4.92 13.40
N ASP A 138 -2.26 4.92 14.44
CA ASP A 138 -2.64 5.38 15.79
C ASP A 138 -3.08 6.85 15.82
N ASP A 139 -2.53 7.68 14.93
CA ASP A 139 -2.89 9.08 14.71
C ASP A 139 -4.18 9.26 13.88
N GLY A 140 -4.68 8.19 13.26
CA GLY A 140 -5.85 8.23 12.38
C GLY A 140 -5.57 8.73 10.96
N ASP A 141 -4.34 9.12 10.64
CA ASP A 141 -3.97 9.85 9.42
C ASP A 141 -3.71 8.94 8.22
N SER A 142 -3.64 7.62 8.44
CA SER A 142 -3.41 6.67 7.34
C SER A 142 -4.08 5.33 7.55
N LEU A 143 -4.41 4.68 6.43
CA LEU A 143 -4.75 3.27 6.38
C LEU A 143 -3.51 2.50 5.94
N ARG A 144 -3.20 1.42 6.65
CA ARG A 144 -1.97 0.65 6.48
C ARG A 144 -2.29 -0.82 6.23
N MET A 145 -1.63 -1.40 5.25
CA MET A 145 -1.69 -2.84 5.01
C MET A 145 -0.30 -3.40 4.78
N MET A 146 -0.05 -4.59 5.33
CA MET A 146 1.10 -5.41 4.97
C MET A 146 0.64 -6.83 4.64
N LYS A 147 1.31 -7.45 3.66
CA LYS A 147 1.10 -8.83 3.25
C LYS A 147 2.44 -9.54 3.17
N ALA A 148 2.61 -10.62 3.91
CA ALA A 148 3.86 -11.36 3.94
C ALA A 148 4.22 -11.94 2.55
N ILE A 149 5.52 -11.98 2.27
CA ILE A 149 6.12 -12.60 1.09
C ILE A 149 6.86 -13.84 1.55
N GLY A 150 6.38 -15.02 1.15
CA GLY A 150 7.06 -16.28 1.43
C GLY A 150 8.26 -16.52 0.51
N THR A 151 9.23 -17.29 1.01
CA THR A 151 10.39 -17.74 0.24
C THR A 151 10.05 -19.03 -0.51
N GLU A 152 9.89 -18.92 -1.82
CA GLU A 152 9.67 -20.04 -2.73
C GLU A 152 11.01 -20.69 -3.15
N PRO A 153 11.02 -21.94 -3.67
CA PRO A 153 12.26 -22.58 -4.13
C PRO A 153 13.08 -21.75 -5.12
N VAL A 154 12.42 -21.06 -6.05
CA VAL A 154 13.07 -20.18 -7.03
C VAL A 154 13.78 -18.99 -6.37
N CYS A 155 13.30 -18.53 -5.23
CA CYS A 155 13.89 -17.40 -4.49
C CYS A 155 15.28 -17.75 -3.92
N LEU A 156 15.51 -19.04 -3.62
CA LEU A 156 16.75 -19.52 -3.01
C LEU A 156 17.97 -19.39 -3.92
N THR A 157 17.78 -19.28 -5.22
CA THR A 157 18.86 -18.99 -6.17
C THR A 157 19.64 -17.73 -5.80
N CYS A 158 18.92 -16.68 -5.33
CA CYS A 158 19.51 -15.38 -5.00
C CYS A 158 19.42 -15.03 -3.51
N HIS A 159 18.60 -15.74 -2.73
CA HIS A 159 18.32 -15.46 -1.33
C HIS A 159 18.63 -16.61 -0.38
N GLY A 160 19.03 -17.77 -0.89
CA GLY A 160 19.31 -18.96 -0.10
C GLY A 160 20.63 -18.89 0.68
N GLU A 161 20.91 -19.99 1.40
CA GLU A 161 22.17 -20.18 2.14
C GLU A 161 23.35 -20.46 1.22
N LYS A 162 23.10 -21.04 0.04
CA LYS A 162 24.12 -21.44 -0.93
C LYS A 162 23.84 -20.75 -2.26
N ILE A 163 24.49 -19.64 -2.48
CA ILE A 163 24.42 -18.87 -3.72
C ILE A 163 25.68 -19.17 -4.54
N ASP A 164 25.52 -19.30 -5.86
CA ASP A 164 26.66 -19.44 -6.76
C ASP A 164 27.66 -18.30 -6.55
N PRO A 165 28.97 -18.56 -6.45
CA PRO A 165 29.99 -17.52 -6.16
C PRO A 165 30.00 -16.37 -7.18
N GLY A 166 29.76 -16.68 -8.47
CA GLY A 166 29.67 -15.64 -9.51
C GLY A 166 28.47 -14.74 -9.33
N LEU A 167 27.30 -15.34 -9.05
CA LEU A 167 26.08 -14.60 -8.74
C LEU A 167 26.22 -13.79 -7.44
N GLN A 168 26.85 -14.34 -6.43
CA GLN A 168 27.12 -13.62 -5.18
C GLN A 168 27.99 -12.38 -5.41
N ALA A 169 28.99 -12.48 -6.29
CA ALA A 169 29.82 -11.33 -6.67
C ALA A 169 28.99 -10.24 -7.39
N ASP A 170 28.08 -10.63 -8.28
CA ASP A 170 27.15 -9.68 -8.93
C ASP A 170 26.19 -9.04 -7.94
N ILE A 171 25.64 -9.80 -6.98
CA ILE A 171 24.79 -9.28 -5.92
C ILE A 171 25.57 -8.26 -5.10
N ASN A 172 26.77 -8.59 -4.64
CA ASN A 172 27.60 -7.70 -3.81
C ASN A 172 27.98 -6.40 -4.54
N ARG A 173 28.20 -6.49 -5.86
CA ARG A 173 28.47 -5.31 -6.69
C ARG A 173 27.27 -4.37 -6.81
N LEU A 174 26.07 -4.92 -6.95
CA LEU A 174 24.82 -4.15 -7.11
C LEU A 174 24.24 -3.70 -5.75
N TYR A 175 24.48 -4.47 -4.72
CA TYR A 175 23.96 -4.28 -3.38
C TYR A 175 25.04 -4.52 -2.32
N PRO A 176 25.98 -3.57 -2.14
CA PRO A 176 27.13 -3.77 -1.24
C PRO A 176 26.73 -3.92 0.25
N ALA A 177 25.50 -3.53 0.60
CA ALA A 177 24.93 -3.68 1.95
C ALA A 177 23.86 -4.79 2.02
N ASP A 178 23.90 -5.79 1.12
CA ASP A 178 22.92 -6.88 1.09
C ASP A 178 22.90 -7.68 2.39
N GLN A 179 21.71 -7.82 2.98
CA GLN A 179 21.44 -8.67 4.14
C GLN A 179 20.45 -9.80 3.80
N ALA A 180 20.03 -9.90 2.55
CA ALA A 180 18.92 -10.75 2.15
C ALA A 180 19.39 -12.11 1.61
N THR A 181 20.22 -12.80 2.36
CA THR A 181 20.72 -14.15 2.09
C THR A 181 20.48 -15.08 3.29
N GLY A 182 20.66 -16.38 3.13
CA GLY A 182 20.51 -17.35 4.22
C GLY A 182 19.06 -17.80 4.45
N PHE A 183 18.14 -17.47 3.54
CA PHE A 183 16.75 -17.92 3.67
C PHE A 183 16.58 -19.38 3.29
N GLN A 184 15.59 -20.01 3.92
CA GLN A 184 15.09 -21.34 3.59
C GLN A 184 13.69 -21.26 2.96
N GLN A 185 13.29 -22.34 2.29
CA GLN A 185 11.91 -22.42 1.77
C GLN A 185 10.89 -22.30 2.88
N GLY A 186 9.89 -21.43 2.68
CA GLY A 186 8.84 -21.15 3.66
C GLY A 186 9.21 -20.05 4.66
N ASP A 187 10.40 -19.48 4.62
CA ASP A 187 10.73 -18.30 5.43
C ASP A 187 9.97 -17.06 4.93
N ILE A 188 9.80 -16.10 5.83
CA ILE A 188 9.27 -14.79 5.46
C ILE A 188 10.42 -13.97 4.85
N ARG A 189 10.35 -13.78 3.51
CA ARG A 189 11.34 -12.96 2.78
C ARG A 189 11.18 -11.47 3.08
N GLY A 190 9.99 -11.06 3.52
CA GLY A 190 9.59 -9.70 3.79
C GLY A 190 8.08 -9.53 3.64
N ALA A 191 7.65 -8.32 3.33
CA ALA A 191 6.25 -8.02 3.08
C ALA A 191 6.08 -6.95 2.00
N PHE A 192 4.97 -6.99 1.28
CA PHE A 192 4.42 -5.81 0.61
C PHE A 192 3.85 -4.88 1.66
N SER A 193 3.96 -3.59 1.43
CA SER A 193 3.39 -2.54 2.27
C SER A 193 2.60 -1.57 1.40
N VAL A 194 1.38 -1.25 1.81
CA VAL A 194 0.49 -0.28 1.17
C VAL A 194 0.02 0.71 2.24
N ILE A 195 0.20 1.99 1.95
CA ILE A 195 -0.23 3.08 2.84
C ILE A 195 -1.11 4.02 2.02
N ARG A 196 -2.29 4.32 2.52
CA ARG A 196 -3.15 5.40 1.99
C ARG A 196 -3.25 6.49 3.05
N TYR A 197 -2.69 7.64 2.76
CA TYR A 197 -2.84 8.83 3.61
C TYR A 197 -4.26 9.38 3.46
N ARG A 198 -4.83 9.77 4.58
CA ARG A 198 -6.12 10.43 4.66
C ARG A 198 -5.84 11.93 4.69
N HIS A 199 -6.38 12.65 3.71
CA HIS A 199 -6.34 14.11 3.70
C HIS A 199 -7.71 14.59 4.16
N ASP A 200 -7.72 15.48 5.13
CA ASP A 200 -8.94 16.16 5.62
C ASP A 200 -9.55 17.08 4.55
#